data_6671b669ccbdaa7740007a2056e5e32e
#
_entry.id   6671b669ccbdaa7740007a2056e5e32e
#
_cell.length_a   1.000
_cell.length_b   1.000
_cell.length_c   1.000
_cell.angle_alpha   90.00
_cell.angle_beta   90.00
_cell.angle_gamma   90.00
#
_symmetry.space_group_name_H-M   'P 1'
#
loop_
_entity.id
_entity.type
_entity.pdbx_description
1 polymer ?
#
loop_
_entity_poly.entity_id
_entity_poly.type
_entity_poly.pdbx_seq_one_letter_code
_entity_poly.pdbx_strand_id
1 'polypeptide(L)'
;GRQEILFGDGVIFQPLGLFDTRDVSGVVPESHGVDSFRATWFLSDVSLLETWLVPAKIGTALISGIRADLLLGEFETGVVFQYHPKSDLENFSGYEREMIQMGYHIKGEHEVGFWNESRLDIEMEPSSPVQFDTVFGTDYTFEIGKGLHILMEYFLSTQQREFSTSDLKGQRTYQQIGFSMDQPIDIDIKWQIYSFYDFLDKSFQIIPQIEYSITDDLFLYFHGKIGGDINGNKTNGRLYQRTNSFSGTESSIGLTVANYF
;
A
#
# COMPACT_ATOMS: atom_id res chain seq x y z
N GLY A 1 11.84 12.60 16.05
CA GLY A 1 12.71 11.61 15.41
C GLY A 1 11.97 10.86 14.32
N ARG A 2 12.63 9.92 13.69
CA ARG A 2 12.07 9.12 12.61
C ARG A 2 11.00 8.17 13.14
N GLN A 3 9.81 8.22 12.56
CA GLN A 3 8.65 7.45 12.97
C GLN A 3 7.94 6.89 11.75
N GLU A 4 7.41 5.70 11.90
CA GLU A 4 6.51 5.10 10.94
C GLU A 4 5.11 5.66 11.18
N ILE A 5 4.49 6.23 10.13
CA ILE A 5 3.13 6.75 10.17
C ILE A 5 2.33 5.99 9.13
N LEU A 6 1.77 4.86 9.53
CA LEU A 6 0.93 4.01 8.72
C LEU A 6 -0.50 4.07 9.23
N PHE A 7 -1.43 4.14 8.30
CA PHE A 7 -2.87 4.10 8.58
C PHE A 7 -3.52 3.05 7.70
N GLY A 8 -4.68 2.58 8.16
CA GLY A 8 -5.51 1.65 7.43
C GLY A 8 -5.17 0.17 7.65
N ASP A 9 -5.98 -0.67 7.07
CA ASP A 9 -6.00 -2.12 7.20
C ASP A 9 -5.58 -2.86 5.92
N GLY A 10 -5.40 -2.11 4.82
CA GLY A 10 -4.95 -2.65 3.54
C GLY A 10 -3.61 -3.36 3.67
N VAL A 11 -3.55 -4.60 3.19
CA VAL A 11 -2.36 -5.43 3.27
C VAL A 11 -1.55 -5.36 1.98
N ILE A 12 -2.21 -5.51 0.84
CA ILE A 12 -1.60 -5.48 -0.49
C ILE A 12 -1.62 -4.08 -1.06
N PHE A 13 -2.79 -3.43 -1.02
CA PHE A 13 -2.98 -2.07 -1.48
C PHE A 13 -3.29 -1.17 -0.28
N GLN A 14 -2.57 -0.07 -0.16
CA GLN A 14 -2.62 0.80 1.00
C GLN A 14 -2.95 2.25 0.60
N PRO A 15 -4.21 2.56 0.28
CA PRO A 15 -4.62 3.93 -0.04
C PRO A 15 -4.27 4.93 1.05
N LEU A 16 -4.34 4.52 2.31
CA LEU A 16 -4.04 5.36 3.47
C LEU A 16 -2.56 5.38 3.88
N GLY A 17 -1.67 4.75 3.11
CA GLY A 17 -0.21 4.91 3.25
C GLY A 17 0.22 6.33 2.84
N LEU A 18 -0.05 7.33 3.68
CA LEU A 18 0.15 8.75 3.34
C LEU A 18 1.61 9.14 3.17
N PHE A 19 2.52 8.49 3.89
CA PHE A 19 3.96 8.78 3.86
C PHE A 19 4.77 7.63 3.32
N ASP A 20 4.26 6.42 3.50
CA ASP A 20 4.96 5.21 3.12
C ASP A 20 3.97 4.10 2.82
N THR A 21 4.28 3.31 1.83
CA THR A 21 3.54 2.11 1.48
C THR A 21 4.45 0.91 1.65
N ARG A 22 3.95 -0.14 2.28
CA ARG A 22 4.68 -1.40 2.30
C ARG A 22 4.70 -1.97 0.89
N ASP A 23 5.88 -2.20 0.36
CA ASP A 23 6.00 -2.91 -0.91
C ASP A 23 5.85 -4.42 -0.66
N VAL A 24 4.62 -4.92 -0.78
CA VAL A 24 4.36 -6.37 -0.67
C VAL A 24 4.92 -7.16 -1.85
N SER A 25 5.31 -6.49 -2.94
CA SER A 25 6.07 -7.10 -4.03
C SER A 25 7.57 -7.20 -3.72
N GLY A 26 8.02 -6.51 -2.69
CA GLY A 26 9.37 -6.63 -2.11
C GLY A 26 9.52 -7.91 -1.31
N VAL A 27 10.72 -8.45 -1.25
CA VAL A 27 11.04 -9.67 -0.52
C VAL A 27 10.97 -9.44 0.99
N VAL A 28 11.40 -8.27 1.42
CA VAL A 28 11.35 -7.83 2.81
C VAL A 28 10.40 -6.64 2.87
N PRO A 29 9.31 -6.73 3.65
CA PRO A 29 8.42 -5.60 3.82
C PRO A 29 9.15 -4.52 4.64
N GLU A 30 9.77 -3.58 3.94
CA GLU A 30 10.41 -2.42 4.57
C GLU A 30 9.45 -1.24 4.55
N SER A 31 9.30 -0.57 5.68
CA SER A 31 8.67 0.74 5.78
C SER A 31 9.71 1.81 6.10
N HIS A 32 9.66 2.91 5.37
CA HIS A 32 10.56 4.03 5.59
C HIS A 32 9.86 5.06 6.47
N GLY A 33 10.27 5.17 7.72
CA GLY A 33 9.70 6.19 8.61
C GLY A 33 10.06 7.61 8.17
N VAL A 34 9.28 8.58 8.62
CA VAL A 34 9.51 10.01 8.43
C VAL A 34 9.91 10.71 9.72
N ASP A 35 10.75 11.73 9.63
CA ASP A 35 11.03 12.58 10.79
C ASP A 35 9.80 13.41 11.11
N SER A 36 9.22 13.17 12.29
CA SER A 36 7.96 13.76 12.67
C SER A 36 7.86 14.10 14.15
N PHE A 37 6.97 15.03 14.46
CA PHE A 37 6.35 15.18 15.77
C PHE A 37 4.94 14.59 15.70
N ARG A 38 4.62 13.71 16.63
CA ARG A 38 3.35 13.00 16.71
C ARG A 38 2.79 13.11 18.14
N ALA A 39 1.52 13.36 18.25
CA ALA A 39 0.81 13.35 19.53
C ALA A 39 -0.45 12.50 19.42
N THR A 40 -0.61 11.57 20.35
CA THR A 40 -1.74 10.64 20.42
C THR A 40 -2.48 10.82 21.73
N TRP A 41 -3.79 10.96 21.65
CA TRP A 41 -4.70 11.01 22.81
C TRP A 41 -5.61 9.79 22.74
N PHE A 42 -5.54 8.96 23.77
CA PHE A 42 -6.45 7.83 23.94
C PHE A 42 -7.74 8.35 24.58
N LEU A 43 -8.82 8.32 23.82
CA LEU A 43 -10.16 8.73 24.27
C LEU A 43 -10.84 7.61 25.06
N SER A 44 -10.51 6.36 24.71
CA SER A 44 -10.88 5.14 25.41
C SER A 44 -9.86 4.05 25.09
N ASP A 45 -10.08 2.82 25.58
CA ASP A 45 -9.23 1.66 25.26
C ASP A 45 -9.24 1.30 23.78
N VAL A 46 -10.26 1.72 23.05
CA VAL A 46 -10.50 1.38 21.64
C VAL A 46 -10.67 2.60 20.72
N SER A 47 -10.41 3.80 21.22
CA SER A 47 -10.60 5.04 20.48
C SER A 47 -9.45 6.01 20.73
N LEU A 48 -8.93 6.56 19.65
CA LEU A 48 -7.84 7.52 19.73
C LEU A 48 -8.04 8.70 18.79
N LEU A 49 -7.40 9.81 19.15
CA LEU A 49 -7.19 10.97 18.29
C LEU A 49 -5.68 11.18 18.18
N GLU A 50 -5.20 11.33 16.96
CA GLU A 50 -3.80 11.53 16.70
C GLU A 50 -3.55 12.70 15.75
N THR A 51 -2.47 13.43 15.99
CA THR A 51 -2.01 14.50 15.09
C THR A 51 -0.52 14.37 14.84
N TRP A 52 -0.07 14.82 13.68
CA TRP A 52 1.32 14.83 13.31
C TRP A 52 1.73 16.11 12.58
N LEU A 53 3.03 16.41 12.69
CA LEU A 53 3.71 17.45 11.95
C LEU A 53 4.99 16.83 11.35
N VAL A 54 5.11 16.86 10.05
CA VAL A 54 6.27 16.36 9.31
C VAL A 54 6.92 17.52 8.58
N PRO A 55 8.20 17.83 8.85
CA PRO A 55 8.92 18.86 8.10
C PRO A 55 9.00 18.49 6.63
N ALA A 56 8.41 19.32 5.76
CA ALA A 56 8.48 19.10 4.32
C ALA A 56 9.86 19.52 3.77
N LYS A 57 10.44 20.62 4.29
CA LYS A 57 11.82 21.05 4.03
C LYS A 57 12.30 21.83 5.25
N ILE A 58 13.60 21.79 5.52
CA ILE A 58 14.17 22.53 6.65
C ILE A 58 13.75 24.02 6.57
N GLY A 59 12.87 24.41 7.48
CA GLY A 59 12.53 25.79 7.80
C GLY A 59 11.37 26.44 7.05
N THR A 60 10.64 25.78 6.14
CA THR A 60 9.64 26.51 5.32
C THR A 60 8.23 25.92 5.28
N ALA A 61 8.04 24.62 5.41
CA ALA A 61 6.72 24.04 5.29
C ALA A 61 6.57 22.80 6.19
N LEU A 62 5.36 22.57 6.70
CA LEU A 62 5.01 21.42 7.53
C LEU A 62 3.82 20.70 6.91
N ILE A 63 3.97 19.41 6.65
CA ILE A 63 2.84 18.52 6.41
C ILE A 63 2.19 18.32 7.77
N SER A 64 0.90 18.53 7.84
CA SER A 64 0.14 18.41 9.08
C SER A 64 -1.08 17.54 8.87
N GLY A 65 -1.42 16.72 9.86
CA GLY A 65 -2.59 15.88 9.76
C GLY A 65 -3.16 15.49 11.11
N ILE A 66 -4.35 14.93 11.03
CA ILE A 66 -5.12 14.45 12.17
C ILE A 66 -5.86 13.18 11.74
N ARG A 67 -5.96 12.22 12.64
CA ARG A 67 -6.84 11.07 12.51
C ARG A 67 -7.63 10.82 13.78
N ALA A 68 -8.77 10.17 13.61
CA ALA A 68 -9.55 9.62 14.71
C ALA A 68 -9.92 8.19 14.39
N ASP A 69 -9.62 7.28 15.33
CA ASP A 69 -10.02 5.88 15.25
C ASP A 69 -11.06 5.59 16.34
N LEU A 70 -12.11 4.91 15.95
CA LEU A 70 -13.28 4.65 16.77
C LEU A 70 -13.76 3.21 16.57
N LEU A 71 -14.30 2.61 17.61
CA LEU A 71 -15.05 1.36 17.51
C LEU A 71 -16.55 1.66 17.45
N LEU A 72 -17.19 1.31 16.34
CA LEU A 72 -18.64 1.47 16.14
C LEU A 72 -19.32 0.09 16.10
N GLY A 73 -19.77 -0.36 17.28
CA GLY A 73 -20.25 -1.72 17.44
C GLY A 73 -19.11 -2.74 17.33
N GLU A 74 -19.15 -3.57 16.29
CA GLU A 74 -18.12 -4.57 15.99
C GLU A 74 -17.14 -4.09 14.90
N PHE A 75 -17.32 -2.84 14.40
CA PHE A 75 -16.48 -2.30 13.33
C PHE A 75 -15.44 -1.33 13.87
N GLU A 76 -14.19 -1.60 13.57
CA GLU A 76 -13.12 -0.62 13.67
C GLU A 76 -13.25 0.36 12.51
N THR A 77 -13.25 1.64 12.81
CA THR A 77 -13.39 2.68 11.78
C THR A 77 -12.52 3.87 12.11
N GLY A 78 -11.99 4.51 11.10
CA GLY A 78 -11.19 5.71 11.27
C GLY A 78 -11.35 6.67 10.11
N VAL A 79 -11.05 7.93 10.42
CA VAL A 79 -10.99 9.01 9.43
C VAL A 79 -9.67 9.74 9.56
N VAL A 80 -9.13 10.18 8.45
CA VAL A 80 -7.86 10.91 8.39
C VAL A 80 -8.01 12.13 7.51
N PHE A 81 -7.37 13.20 7.92
CA PHE A 81 -7.23 14.44 7.17
C PHE A 81 -5.77 14.90 7.22
N GLN A 82 -5.20 15.22 6.06
CA GLN A 82 -3.84 15.74 5.96
C GLN A 82 -3.77 16.89 4.99
N TYR A 83 -3.05 17.92 5.39
CA TYR A 83 -2.66 19.03 4.52
C TYR A 83 -1.19 18.89 4.13
N HIS A 84 -0.95 18.91 2.85
CA HIS A 84 0.37 18.85 2.25
C HIS A 84 0.65 20.21 1.58
N PRO A 85 1.52 21.05 2.15
CA PRO A 85 1.87 22.31 1.54
C PRO A 85 2.70 22.11 0.27
N LYS A 86 2.68 23.09 -0.62
CA LYS A 86 3.59 23.10 -1.77
C LYS A 86 5.03 23.02 -1.29
N SER A 87 5.76 22.03 -1.77
CA SER A 87 7.11 21.73 -1.31
C SER A 87 7.98 21.31 -2.49
N ASP A 88 9.24 21.75 -2.49
CA ASP A 88 10.26 21.29 -3.43
C ASP A 88 10.85 19.92 -3.05
N LEU A 89 10.21 19.15 -2.19
CA LEU A 89 10.65 17.81 -1.77
C LEU A 89 10.27 16.79 -2.83
N GLU A 90 11.18 16.56 -3.76
CA GLU A 90 11.09 15.49 -4.77
C GLU A 90 11.03 14.08 -4.16
N ASN A 91 11.32 13.91 -2.87
CA ASN A 91 11.56 12.61 -2.24
C ASN A 91 10.37 12.03 -1.45
N PHE A 92 9.35 12.82 -1.16
CA PHE A 92 8.13 12.35 -0.49
C PHE A 92 6.99 12.34 -1.49
N SER A 93 6.48 11.19 -1.83
CA SER A 93 5.28 10.94 -2.65
C SER A 93 5.21 11.61 -4.04
N GLY A 94 6.22 12.31 -4.50
CA GLY A 94 6.23 12.93 -5.84
C GLY A 94 5.25 14.10 -6.02
N TYR A 95 4.76 14.71 -4.95
CA TYR A 95 3.83 15.84 -5.01
C TYR A 95 4.58 17.16 -4.82
N GLU A 96 4.78 17.87 -5.92
CA GLU A 96 5.25 19.26 -5.91
C GLU A 96 4.13 20.27 -5.61
N ARG A 97 2.88 19.81 -5.44
CA ARG A 97 1.68 20.64 -5.40
C ARG A 97 1.06 20.65 -4.00
N GLU A 98 0.44 21.80 -3.70
CA GLU A 98 -0.37 21.95 -2.50
C GLU A 98 -1.61 21.03 -2.58
N MET A 99 -1.85 20.24 -1.53
CA MET A 99 -2.86 19.20 -1.57
C MET A 99 -3.51 18.98 -0.21
N ILE A 100 -4.79 18.66 -0.25
CA ILE A 100 -5.56 18.11 0.87
C ILE A 100 -5.81 16.63 0.60
N GLN A 101 -5.51 15.79 1.58
CA GLN A 101 -5.81 14.36 1.57
C GLN A 101 -6.82 14.05 2.65
N MET A 102 -7.87 13.34 2.29
CA MET A 102 -8.88 12.85 3.22
C MET A 102 -9.07 11.36 2.99
N GLY A 103 -9.28 10.62 4.07
CA GLY A 103 -9.52 9.20 3.95
C GLY A 103 -10.34 8.64 5.09
N TYR A 104 -10.81 7.43 4.88
CA TYR A 104 -11.45 6.64 5.91
C TYR A 104 -11.10 5.16 5.74
N HIS A 105 -11.20 4.44 6.82
CA HIS A 105 -11.20 2.98 6.82
C HIS A 105 -12.33 2.44 7.69
N ILE A 106 -12.76 1.24 7.35
CA ILE A 106 -13.67 0.43 8.14
C ILE A 106 -13.22 -1.03 8.05
N LYS A 107 -13.13 -1.70 9.18
CA LYS A 107 -12.78 -3.10 9.28
C LYS A 107 -13.78 -3.83 10.18
N GLY A 108 -14.17 -5.01 9.77
CA GLY A 108 -14.98 -5.93 10.56
C GLY A 108 -14.35 -7.30 10.56
N GLU A 109 -14.34 -7.96 11.72
CA GLU A 109 -13.87 -9.32 11.88
C GLU A 109 -14.97 -10.15 12.53
N HIS A 110 -15.33 -11.23 11.86
CA HIS A 110 -16.20 -12.26 12.41
C HIS A 110 -15.57 -13.62 12.09
N GLU A 111 -16.23 -14.47 11.30
CA GLU A 111 -15.58 -15.68 10.75
C GLU A 111 -14.70 -15.33 9.55
N VAL A 112 -15.10 -14.32 8.80
CA VAL A 112 -14.37 -13.76 7.67
C VAL A 112 -14.03 -12.32 7.99
N GLY A 113 -12.78 -11.95 7.82
CA GLY A 113 -12.33 -10.56 7.89
C GLY A 113 -12.72 -9.80 6.62
N PHE A 114 -13.10 -8.53 6.77
CA PHE A 114 -13.31 -7.65 5.65
C PHE A 114 -12.96 -6.22 6.01
N TRP A 115 -12.47 -5.46 5.03
CA TRP A 115 -12.15 -4.04 5.19
C TRP A 115 -12.40 -3.26 3.92
N ASN A 116 -12.61 -1.97 4.12
CA ASN A 116 -12.59 -0.99 3.05
C ASN A 116 -11.79 0.22 3.50
N GLU A 117 -10.90 0.67 2.64
CA GLU A 117 -10.18 1.94 2.80
C GLU A 117 -10.40 2.80 1.57
N SER A 118 -10.49 4.10 1.81
CA SER A 118 -10.60 5.05 0.71
C SER A 118 -9.84 6.33 1.02
N ARG A 119 -9.25 6.91 -0.03
CA ARG A 119 -8.55 8.18 0.02
C ARG A 119 -9.01 9.10 -1.11
N LEU A 120 -9.15 10.36 -0.78
CA LEU A 120 -9.44 11.44 -1.71
C LEU A 120 -8.31 12.46 -1.63
N ASP A 121 -7.65 12.72 -2.75
CA ASP A 121 -6.59 13.71 -2.89
C ASP A 121 -7.13 14.88 -3.72
N ILE A 122 -7.08 16.09 -3.15
CA ILE A 122 -7.57 17.32 -3.76
C ILE A 122 -6.39 18.27 -3.89
N GLU A 123 -5.89 18.46 -5.10
CA GLU A 123 -4.89 19.49 -5.39
C GLU A 123 -5.53 20.89 -5.35
N MET A 124 -4.85 21.85 -4.73
CA MET A 124 -5.36 23.21 -4.54
C MET A 124 -5.18 24.11 -5.78
N GLU A 125 -4.60 23.58 -6.86
CA GLU A 125 -4.48 24.32 -8.12
C GLU A 125 -5.80 24.31 -8.92
N PRO A 126 -6.22 25.45 -9.52
CA PRO A 126 -7.40 25.48 -10.37
C PRO A 126 -7.30 24.48 -11.51
N SER A 127 -8.35 23.75 -11.76
CA SER A 127 -8.44 22.67 -12.77
C SER A 127 -7.67 21.38 -12.52
N SER A 128 -7.05 21.23 -11.37
CA SER A 128 -6.47 19.93 -11.00
C SER A 128 -7.55 18.90 -10.72
N PRO A 129 -7.34 17.67 -11.17
CA PRO A 129 -8.29 16.60 -10.93
C PRO A 129 -8.28 16.16 -9.48
N VAL A 130 -9.43 15.73 -9.02
CA VAL A 130 -9.55 15.00 -7.76
C VAL A 130 -9.16 13.55 -8.02
N GLN A 131 -8.24 13.01 -7.21
CA GLN A 131 -7.89 11.61 -7.24
C GLN A 131 -8.66 10.88 -6.14
N PHE A 132 -9.22 9.73 -6.47
CA PHE A 132 -9.87 8.84 -5.54
C PHE A 132 -9.27 7.46 -5.66
N ASP A 133 -8.83 6.91 -4.53
CA ASP A 133 -8.30 5.57 -4.39
C ASP A 133 -9.15 4.80 -3.37
N THR A 134 -9.48 3.56 -3.66
CA THR A 134 -10.21 2.69 -2.72
C THR A 134 -9.77 1.25 -2.84
N VAL A 135 -9.76 0.54 -1.71
CA VAL A 135 -9.54 -0.90 -1.63
C VAL A 135 -10.67 -1.56 -0.86
N PHE A 136 -11.08 -2.73 -1.34
CA PHE A 136 -11.95 -3.66 -0.64
C PHE A 136 -11.18 -4.94 -0.42
N GLY A 137 -11.05 -5.34 0.82
CA GLY A 137 -10.32 -6.53 1.21
C GLY A 137 -11.16 -7.52 2.00
N THR A 138 -10.78 -8.78 1.91
CA THR A 138 -11.32 -9.88 2.71
C THR A 138 -10.27 -10.94 2.94
N ASP A 139 -10.32 -11.59 4.09
CA ASP A 139 -9.45 -12.70 4.41
C ASP A 139 -10.18 -13.81 5.18
N TYR A 140 -9.60 -14.99 5.12
CA TYR A 140 -10.07 -16.13 5.87
C TYR A 140 -8.94 -17.12 6.14
N THR A 141 -8.93 -17.73 7.33
CA THR A 141 -7.99 -18.79 7.68
C THR A 141 -8.72 -20.14 7.73
N PHE A 142 -8.37 -21.00 6.80
CA PHE A 142 -8.88 -22.37 6.77
C PHE A 142 -8.12 -23.25 7.76
N GLU A 143 -8.82 -24.16 8.43
CA GLU A 143 -8.23 -25.18 9.31
C GLU A 143 -7.57 -26.32 8.49
N ILE A 144 -6.66 -25.98 7.58
CA ILE A 144 -5.91 -26.91 6.74
C ILE A 144 -4.44 -26.86 7.17
N GLY A 145 -3.89 -28.00 7.55
CA GLY A 145 -2.52 -28.07 8.05
C GLY A 145 -2.33 -27.27 9.34
N LYS A 146 -1.49 -26.23 9.30
CA LYS A 146 -1.25 -25.32 10.44
C LYS A 146 -2.01 -23.99 10.31
N GLY A 147 -3.06 -23.96 9.50
CA GLY A 147 -3.84 -22.77 9.18
C GLY A 147 -3.42 -22.19 7.83
N LEU A 148 -4.21 -22.43 6.78
CA LEU A 148 -4.02 -21.84 5.47
C LEU A 148 -4.75 -20.49 5.44
N HIS A 149 -4.01 -19.39 5.45
CA HIS A 149 -4.55 -18.05 5.34
C HIS A 149 -4.65 -17.64 3.87
N ILE A 150 -5.79 -17.09 3.49
CA ILE A 150 -6.08 -16.57 2.16
C ILE A 150 -6.62 -15.15 2.30
N LEU A 151 -6.07 -14.23 1.52
CA LEU A 151 -6.46 -12.83 1.48
C LEU A 151 -6.67 -12.41 0.03
N MET A 152 -7.67 -11.57 -0.21
CA MET A 152 -7.97 -10.98 -1.51
C MET A 152 -8.31 -9.49 -1.35
N GLU A 153 -7.72 -8.66 -2.18
CA GLU A 153 -8.02 -7.24 -2.25
C GLU A 153 -8.32 -6.80 -3.68
N TYR A 154 -9.32 -5.96 -3.82
CA TYR A 154 -9.64 -5.26 -5.07
C TYR A 154 -9.37 -3.77 -4.90
N PHE A 155 -8.54 -3.21 -5.76
CA PHE A 155 -8.12 -1.82 -5.75
C PHE A 155 -8.67 -1.08 -6.96
N LEU A 156 -9.20 0.13 -6.72
CA LEU A 156 -9.65 1.05 -7.74
C LEU A 156 -9.04 2.42 -7.50
N SER A 157 -8.48 3.03 -8.56
CA SER A 157 -7.90 4.37 -8.53
C SER A 157 -8.38 5.18 -9.73
N THR A 158 -8.74 6.45 -9.49
CA THR A 158 -9.13 7.40 -10.54
C THR A 158 -8.00 8.35 -10.92
N GLN A 159 -6.75 7.96 -10.70
CA GLN A 159 -5.59 8.81 -10.93
C GLN A 159 -5.54 9.36 -12.35
N GLN A 160 -5.41 10.67 -12.47
CA GLN A 160 -5.02 11.29 -13.75
C GLN A 160 -3.52 11.09 -13.94
N ARG A 161 -3.15 10.35 -14.96
CA ARG A 161 -1.76 10.28 -15.40
C ARG A 161 -1.62 11.09 -16.68
N GLU A 162 -0.69 12.03 -16.69
CA GLU A 162 -0.23 12.65 -17.91
C GLU A 162 0.56 11.62 -18.72
N PHE A 163 -0.03 11.15 -19.82
CA PHE A 163 0.72 10.41 -20.82
C PHE A 163 1.49 11.42 -21.68
N SER A 164 2.79 11.21 -21.78
CA SER A 164 3.71 12.03 -22.60
C SER A 164 3.45 11.92 -24.11
N THR A 165 2.39 11.29 -24.57
CA THR A 165 1.98 11.25 -25.97
C THR A 165 0.70 12.07 -26.14
N SER A 166 0.73 13.00 -27.08
CA SER A 166 -0.21 14.08 -27.36
C SER A 166 -1.68 13.70 -27.55
N ASP A 167 -2.07 12.44 -27.49
CA ASP A 167 -3.38 12.01 -27.97
C ASP A 167 -4.34 11.42 -26.90
N LEU A 168 -3.92 11.31 -25.63
CA LEU A 168 -4.76 10.70 -24.60
C LEU A 168 -4.70 11.46 -23.27
N LYS A 169 -5.14 12.71 -23.27
CA LYS A 169 -5.52 13.41 -22.02
C LYS A 169 -6.86 12.84 -21.57
N GLY A 170 -6.85 12.03 -20.51
CA GLY A 170 -8.09 11.51 -19.93
C GLY A 170 -7.85 10.93 -18.55
N GLN A 171 -8.82 11.12 -17.67
CA GLN A 171 -8.88 10.42 -16.41
C GLN A 171 -9.04 8.93 -16.71
N ARG A 172 -8.14 8.10 -16.21
CA ARG A 172 -8.24 6.64 -16.34
C ARG A 172 -8.49 6.03 -14.97
N THR A 173 -9.39 5.10 -14.95
CA THR A 173 -9.63 4.27 -13.78
C THR A 173 -8.71 3.06 -13.85
N TYR A 174 -7.87 2.89 -12.82
CA TYR A 174 -7.05 1.70 -12.62
C TYR A 174 -7.84 0.73 -11.75
N GLN A 175 -7.79 -0.52 -12.13
CA GLN A 175 -8.42 -1.60 -11.39
C GLN A 175 -7.41 -2.74 -11.28
N GLN A 176 -7.15 -3.14 -10.06
CA GLN A 176 -6.22 -4.23 -9.77
C GLN A 176 -6.87 -5.19 -8.76
N ILE A 177 -6.51 -6.45 -8.85
CA ILE A 177 -6.82 -7.44 -7.82
C ILE A 177 -5.52 -8.02 -7.31
N GLY A 178 -5.41 -8.10 -5.99
CA GLY A 178 -4.33 -8.76 -5.29
C GLY A 178 -4.86 -9.97 -4.55
N PHE A 179 -4.08 -11.01 -4.51
CA PHE A 179 -4.36 -12.23 -3.79
C PHE A 179 -3.11 -12.67 -3.06
N SER A 180 -3.24 -13.05 -1.80
CA SER A 180 -2.17 -13.72 -1.07
C SER A 180 -2.66 -15.01 -0.46
N MET A 181 -1.76 -15.97 -0.36
CA MET A 181 -1.97 -17.25 0.29
C MET A 181 -0.71 -17.60 1.05
N ASP A 182 -0.84 -17.92 2.32
CA ASP A 182 0.29 -18.26 3.17
C ASP A 182 -0.06 -19.30 4.21
N GLN A 183 0.97 -20.05 4.62
CA GLN A 183 0.85 -21.07 5.67
C GLN A 183 2.21 -21.32 6.34
N PRO A 184 2.27 -21.44 7.67
CA PRO A 184 3.44 -21.96 8.34
C PRO A 184 3.59 -23.46 8.05
N ILE A 185 4.77 -23.87 7.60
CA ILE A 185 5.15 -25.28 7.48
C ILE A 185 5.61 -25.79 8.84
N ASP A 186 6.48 -25.02 9.50
CA ASP A 186 6.95 -25.25 10.84
C ASP A 186 7.08 -23.94 11.62
N ILE A 187 7.61 -23.98 12.84
CA ILE A 187 7.83 -22.81 13.67
C ILE A 187 8.77 -21.79 13.01
N ASP A 188 9.74 -22.32 12.26
CA ASP A 188 10.79 -21.51 11.61
C ASP A 188 10.59 -21.35 10.11
N ILE A 189 9.59 -22.01 9.50
CA ILE A 189 9.39 -22.00 8.04
C ILE A 189 7.97 -21.61 7.69
N LYS A 190 7.85 -20.57 6.86
CA LYS A 190 6.59 -20.12 6.27
C LYS A 190 6.73 -20.05 4.75
N TRP A 191 5.71 -20.48 4.02
CA TRP A 191 5.60 -20.18 2.60
C TRP A 191 4.48 -19.18 2.36
N GLN A 192 4.65 -18.39 1.29
CA GLN A 192 3.70 -17.38 0.90
C GLN A 192 3.71 -17.20 -0.61
N ILE A 193 2.55 -16.93 -1.19
CA ILE A 193 2.39 -16.60 -2.60
C ILE A 193 1.56 -15.33 -2.69
N TYR A 194 2.11 -14.31 -3.35
CA TYR A 194 1.35 -13.16 -3.79
C TYR A 194 1.04 -13.26 -5.27
N SER A 195 -0.13 -12.82 -5.68
CA SER A 195 -0.54 -12.73 -7.07
C SER A 195 -1.25 -11.41 -7.30
N PHE A 196 -0.93 -10.76 -8.40
CA PHE A 196 -1.48 -9.47 -8.79
C PHE A 196 -1.98 -9.55 -10.22
N TYR A 197 -3.08 -8.88 -10.51
CA TYR A 197 -3.59 -8.72 -11.86
C TYR A 197 -4.07 -7.28 -12.08
N ASP A 198 -3.62 -6.64 -13.17
CA ASP A 198 -4.06 -5.33 -13.61
C ASP A 198 -5.04 -5.49 -14.78
N PHE A 199 -6.26 -4.95 -14.59
CA PHE A 199 -7.32 -5.05 -15.59
C PHE A 199 -7.12 -4.10 -16.77
N LEU A 200 -6.37 -3.02 -16.60
CA LEU A 200 -6.16 -2.02 -17.65
C LEU A 200 -5.20 -2.51 -18.72
N ASP A 201 -4.05 -3.01 -18.32
CA ASP A 201 -3.03 -3.52 -19.24
C ASP A 201 -3.02 -5.06 -19.37
N LYS A 202 -3.88 -5.74 -18.58
CA LYS A 202 -4.02 -7.20 -18.55
C LYS A 202 -2.72 -7.91 -18.18
N SER A 203 -1.92 -7.27 -17.37
CA SER A 203 -0.68 -7.83 -16.85
C SER A 203 -0.91 -8.56 -15.53
N PHE A 204 -0.04 -9.51 -15.24
CA PHE A 204 -0.06 -10.25 -13.99
C PHE A 204 1.35 -10.41 -13.42
N GLN A 205 1.40 -10.63 -12.11
CA GLN A 205 2.62 -10.98 -11.39
C GLN A 205 2.31 -12.01 -10.32
N ILE A 206 3.19 -13.00 -10.17
CA ILE A 206 3.13 -14.03 -9.12
C ILE A 206 4.48 -14.03 -8.42
N ILE A 207 4.46 -14.00 -7.09
CA ILE A 207 5.64 -13.94 -6.23
C ILE A 207 5.53 -15.06 -5.18
N PRO A 208 6.04 -16.27 -5.48
CA PRO A 208 6.22 -17.30 -4.47
C PRO A 208 7.42 -16.96 -3.58
N GLN A 209 7.28 -17.20 -2.29
CA GLN A 209 8.30 -16.95 -1.28
C GLN A 209 8.31 -18.04 -0.22
N ILE A 210 9.50 -18.39 0.25
CA ILE A 210 9.72 -19.20 1.46
C ILE A 210 10.57 -18.35 2.40
N GLU A 211 10.09 -18.20 3.62
CA GLU A 211 10.79 -17.57 4.72
C GLU A 211 11.31 -18.64 5.66
N TYR A 212 12.55 -18.53 6.06
CA TYR A 212 13.19 -19.35 7.08
C TYR A 212 13.78 -18.46 8.16
N SER A 213 13.27 -18.58 9.38
CA SER A 213 13.79 -17.93 10.57
C SER A 213 15.01 -18.69 11.10
N ILE A 214 16.19 -18.11 10.98
CA ILE A 214 17.44 -18.71 11.52
C ILE A 214 17.54 -18.42 13.01
N THR A 215 17.20 -17.18 13.40
CA THR A 215 17.07 -16.70 14.78
C THR A 215 15.90 -15.72 14.83
N ASP A 216 15.56 -15.23 16.02
CA ASP A 216 14.48 -14.25 16.21
C ASP A 216 14.68 -12.97 15.37
N ASP A 217 15.95 -12.63 15.04
CA ASP A 217 16.30 -11.40 14.31
C ASP A 217 16.87 -11.66 12.91
N LEU A 218 17.14 -12.93 12.53
CA LEU A 218 17.80 -13.28 11.28
C LEU A 218 16.92 -14.19 10.42
N PHE A 219 16.55 -13.69 9.24
CA PHE A 219 15.68 -14.38 8.30
C PHE A 219 16.34 -14.58 6.95
N LEU A 220 16.02 -15.72 6.34
CA LEU A 220 16.40 -16.08 4.99
C LEU A 220 15.16 -16.19 4.12
N TYR A 221 15.10 -15.41 3.03
CA TYR A 221 14.02 -15.42 2.07
C TYR A 221 14.47 -16.03 0.75
N PHE A 222 13.84 -17.12 0.34
CA PHE A 222 13.95 -17.64 -1.01
C PHE A 222 12.70 -17.26 -1.79
N HIS A 223 12.86 -16.52 -2.88
CA HIS A 223 11.72 -15.97 -3.60
C HIS A 223 11.88 -16.07 -5.12
N GLY A 224 10.75 -16.12 -5.79
CA GLY A 224 10.65 -16.01 -7.24
C GLY A 224 9.74 -14.85 -7.62
N LYS A 225 9.88 -14.36 -8.83
CA LYS A 225 8.99 -13.37 -9.45
C LYS A 225 8.72 -13.80 -10.87
N ILE A 226 7.45 -13.95 -11.21
CA ILE A 226 6.99 -14.33 -12.54
C ILE A 226 5.96 -13.29 -12.94
N GLY A 227 6.17 -12.62 -14.07
CA GLY A 227 5.24 -11.62 -14.58
C GLY A 227 5.05 -11.74 -16.08
N GLY A 228 3.96 -11.20 -16.58
CA GLY A 228 3.65 -11.24 -18.00
C GLY A 228 2.40 -10.45 -18.36
N ASP A 229 2.17 -10.35 -19.66
CA ASP A 229 0.97 -9.78 -20.27
C ASP A 229 0.20 -10.91 -20.99
N ILE A 230 -1.09 -11.04 -20.69
CA ILE A 230 -1.95 -12.08 -21.29
C ILE A 230 -2.11 -11.89 -22.81
N ASN A 231 -2.01 -10.65 -23.30
CA ASN A 231 -2.16 -10.37 -24.73
C ASN A 231 -0.89 -10.62 -25.56
N GLY A 232 0.24 -10.95 -24.94
CA GLY A 232 1.51 -11.19 -25.63
C GLY A 232 2.04 -9.97 -26.39
N ASN A 233 1.45 -8.81 -26.23
CA ASN A 233 1.96 -7.57 -26.77
C ASN A 233 3.22 -7.21 -26.00
N LYS A 234 4.38 -7.52 -26.55
CA LYS A 234 5.63 -6.88 -26.19
C LYS A 234 5.52 -5.40 -26.56
N THR A 235 4.74 -4.66 -25.82
CA THR A 235 4.76 -3.21 -25.89
C THR A 235 6.17 -2.83 -25.49
N ASN A 236 6.91 -2.34 -26.48
CA ASN A 236 8.29 -1.87 -26.33
C ASN A 236 8.37 -1.10 -25.03
N GLY A 237 9.17 -1.57 -24.07
CA GLY A 237 9.25 -1.16 -22.66
C GLY A 237 9.58 0.31 -22.37
N ARG A 238 9.29 1.22 -23.29
CA ARG A 238 9.46 2.68 -23.11
C ARG A 238 8.20 3.41 -22.67
N LEU A 239 7.02 2.80 -22.74
CA LEU A 239 5.75 3.49 -22.41
C LEU A 239 5.22 3.19 -21.01
N TYR A 240 5.74 2.19 -20.30
CA TYR A 240 5.21 1.73 -19.02
C TYR A 240 6.26 1.54 -17.93
N GLN A 241 7.30 2.36 -17.89
CA GLN A 241 8.09 2.53 -16.66
C GLN A 241 7.27 3.27 -15.62
N ARG A 242 6.22 2.63 -15.11
CA ARG A 242 5.45 3.18 -14.00
C ARG A 242 5.14 2.11 -12.98
N THR A 243 5.27 2.52 -11.77
CA THR A 243 5.29 1.86 -10.47
C THR A 243 4.14 0.90 -10.16
N ASN A 244 3.18 0.68 -11.05
CA ASN A 244 2.01 -0.16 -10.80
C ASN A 244 1.61 -1.06 -11.99
N SER A 245 2.41 -1.17 -13.02
CA SER A 245 2.16 -2.12 -14.11
C SER A 245 3.12 -3.30 -14.00
N PHE A 246 2.59 -4.50 -14.08
CA PHE A 246 3.35 -5.75 -14.04
C PHE A 246 3.83 -6.21 -15.40
N SER A 247 3.46 -5.47 -16.47
CA SER A 247 3.90 -5.73 -17.82
C SER A 247 5.39 -5.43 -17.98
N GLY A 248 6.14 -6.40 -18.49
CA GLY A 248 7.58 -6.29 -18.71
C GLY A 248 8.43 -6.67 -17.50
N THR A 249 7.85 -7.23 -16.43
CA THR A 249 8.62 -7.83 -15.36
C THR A 249 9.28 -9.12 -15.84
N GLU A 250 10.61 -9.12 -15.88
CA GLU A 250 11.37 -10.34 -16.14
C GLU A 250 11.17 -11.32 -14.99
N SER A 251 11.10 -12.60 -15.31
CA SER A 251 11.11 -13.65 -14.28
C SER A 251 12.45 -13.64 -13.57
N SER A 252 12.43 -13.69 -12.25
CA SER A 252 13.63 -13.70 -11.42
C SER A 252 13.51 -14.70 -10.29
N ILE A 253 14.66 -15.14 -9.80
CA ILE A 253 14.79 -15.94 -8.58
C ILE A 253 15.85 -15.24 -7.73
N GLY A 254 15.62 -15.14 -6.45
CA GLY A 254 16.52 -14.48 -5.52
C GLY A 254 16.58 -15.16 -4.17
N LEU A 255 17.64 -14.81 -3.46
CA LEU A 255 17.89 -15.16 -2.07
C LEU A 255 18.21 -13.86 -1.33
N THR A 256 17.49 -13.58 -0.27
CA THR A 256 17.69 -12.39 0.56
C THR A 256 17.93 -12.81 2.00
N VAL A 257 18.87 -12.16 2.65
CA VAL A 257 19.13 -12.27 4.09
C VAL A 257 18.73 -10.97 4.73
N ALA A 258 17.79 -10.99 5.67
CA ALA A 258 17.40 -9.85 6.45
C ALA A 258 17.76 -10.02 7.91
N ASN A 259 18.31 -8.98 8.51
CA ASN A 259 18.64 -8.92 9.92
C ASN A 259 17.99 -7.68 10.53
N TYR A 260 17.13 -7.89 11.52
CA TYR A 260 16.42 -6.84 12.23
C TYR A 260 17.14 -6.54 13.55
N PHE A 261 17.40 -5.25 13.84
CA PHE A 261 18.11 -4.77 15.03
C PHE A 261 17.18 -4.04 15.98
#